data_9ed334f90b849db0fb7ed7cd61d0e725
#
_entry.id   9ed334f90b849db0fb7ed7cd61d0e725
#
_cell.length_a   1.000
_cell.length_b   1.000
_cell.length_c   1.000
_cell.angle_alpha   90.00
_cell.angle_beta   90.00
_cell.angle_gamma   90.00
#
_symmetry.space_group_name_H-M   'P 1'
#
loop_
_entity.id
_entity.type
_entity.pdbx_description
1 polymer ?
#
loop_
_entity_poly.entity_id
_entity_poly.type
_entity_poly.pdbx_seq_one_letter_code
_entity_poly.pdbx_strand_id
1 'polypeptide(L)'
;MARAAISDRDDVALVVATDDEDIAAHAREAGCPAVMTDSALATGSGRALAAALLFAEGPRFVVNLQGDSPFQPEGALGAVLAALESGAEVATPVIALDWESLDALREHKLLSPFSGTTCVRAPNGRALWFSKAILPAIRDEDRLRATDGLSPVWRHVGLYGYQLEALRRFEACAPTMLER
;
A
#
# COMPACT_ATOMS: atom_id res chain seq x y z
N MET A 1 -4.94 -13.84 -6.55
CA MET A 1 -4.59 -13.38 -5.19
C MET A 1 -5.64 -12.42 -4.63
N ALA A 2 -5.84 -11.19 -5.12
CA ALA A 2 -6.85 -10.28 -4.58
C ALA A 2 -8.25 -10.91 -4.51
N ARG A 3 -8.69 -11.56 -5.58
CA ARG A 3 -9.99 -12.26 -5.62
C ARG A 3 -10.11 -13.38 -4.57
N ALA A 4 -9.04 -14.14 -4.34
CA ALA A 4 -9.03 -15.18 -3.31
C ALA A 4 -9.07 -14.59 -1.88
N ALA A 5 -8.45 -13.43 -1.67
CA ALA A 5 -8.44 -12.76 -0.37
C ALA A 5 -9.79 -12.15 0.05
N ILE A 6 -10.73 -12.01 -0.91
CA ILE A 6 -12.07 -11.46 -0.69
C ILE A 6 -13.19 -12.45 -1.04
N SER A 7 -12.87 -13.73 -1.31
CA SER A 7 -13.84 -14.74 -1.77
C SER A 7 -15.03 -14.92 -0.82
N ASP A 8 -14.80 -14.67 0.47
CA ASP A 8 -15.77 -14.87 1.54
C ASP A 8 -16.38 -13.53 2.03
N ARG A 9 -16.23 -12.46 1.24
CA ARG A 9 -16.66 -11.10 1.58
C ARG A 9 -17.65 -10.57 0.54
N ASP A 10 -18.95 -10.71 0.82
CA ASP A 10 -20.02 -10.18 -0.05
C ASP A 10 -20.12 -8.64 -0.03
N ASP A 11 -19.48 -8.00 0.95
CA ASP A 11 -19.43 -6.54 1.13
C ASP A 11 -18.23 -5.87 0.44
N VAL A 12 -17.42 -6.64 -0.30
CA VAL A 12 -16.24 -6.14 -1.01
C VAL A 12 -16.36 -6.33 -2.51
N ALA A 13 -16.27 -5.25 -3.27
CA ALA A 13 -16.19 -5.28 -4.73
C ALA A 13 -14.74 -5.18 -5.19
N LEU A 14 -14.33 -6.02 -6.14
CA LEU A 14 -13.04 -5.93 -6.81
C LEU A 14 -13.25 -5.40 -8.23
N VAL A 15 -12.51 -4.36 -8.59
CA VAL A 15 -12.53 -3.77 -9.93
C VAL A 15 -11.12 -3.41 -10.36
N VAL A 16 -10.81 -3.61 -11.63
CA VAL A 16 -9.58 -3.10 -12.25
C VAL A 16 -9.87 -1.72 -12.83
N ALA A 17 -9.12 -0.72 -12.37
CA ALA A 17 -9.21 0.66 -12.86
C ALA A 17 -7.99 0.93 -13.73
N THR A 18 -8.20 1.24 -15.01
CA THR A 18 -7.12 1.43 -15.99
C THR A 18 -7.54 2.46 -17.06
N ASP A 19 -6.57 3.05 -17.73
CA ASP A 19 -6.75 3.86 -18.94
C ASP A 19 -6.32 3.11 -20.21
N ASP A 20 -5.96 1.84 -20.08
CA ASP A 20 -5.51 0.96 -21.17
C ASP A 20 -6.59 -0.08 -21.48
N GLU A 21 -7.08 -0.09 -22.74
CA GLU A 21 -8.13 -1.01 -23.18
C GLU A 21 -7.69 -2.47 -23.20
N ASP A 22 -6.42 -2.76 -23.45
CA ASP A 22 -5.91 -4.12 -23.47
C ASP A 22 -5.88 -4.69 -22.06
N ILE A 23 -5.50 -3.87 -21.06
CA ILE A 23 -5.57 -4.24 -19.64
C ILE A 23 -7.02 -4.46 -19.22
N ALA A 24 -7.93 -3.58 -19.64
CA ALA A 24 -9.35 -3.72 -19.31
C ALA A 24 -9.97 -4.99 -19.93
N ALA A 25 -9.64 -5.28 -21.20
CA ALA A 25 -10.10 -6.48 -21.88
C ALA A 25 -9.58 -7.75 -21.17
N HIS A 26 -8.28 -7.80 -20.87
CA HIS A 26 -7.67 -8.92 -20.17
C HIS A 26 -8.27 -9.14 -18.77
N ALA A 27 -8.55 -8.07 -18.03
CA ALA A 27 -9.22 -8.17 -16.73
C ALA A 27 -10.61 -8.78 -16.84
N ARG A 28 -11.41 -8.36 -17.85
CA ARG A 28 -12.74 -8.90 -18.10
C ARG A 28 -12.69 -10.37 -18.51
N GLU A 29 -11.74 -10.75 -19.36
CA GLU A 29 -11.50 -12.17 -19.72
C GLU A 29 -11.14 -13.02 -18.51
N ALA A 30 -10.37 -12.48 -17.57
CA ALA A 30 -10.07 -13.12 -16.30
C ALA A 30 -11.24 -13.09 -15.30
N GLY A 31 -12.43 -12.59 -15.72
CA GLY A 31 -13.64 -12.52 -14.91
C GLY A 31 -13.58 -11.44 -13.82
N CYS A 32 -12.73 -10.43 -13.95
CA CYS A 32 -12.68 -9.26 -13.08
C CYS A 32 -13.32 -8.05 -13.77
N PRO A 33 -14.29 -7.37 -13.14
CA PRO A 33 -14.84 -6.13 -13.69
C PRO A 33 -13.71 -5.10 -13.92
N ALA A 34 -13.81 -4.37 -15.02
CA ALA A 34 -12.85 -3.31 -15.33
C ALA A 34 -13.58 -2.03 -15.69
N VAL A 35 -13.07 -0.91 -15.20
CA VAL A 35 -13.54 0.45 -15.49
C VAL A 35 -12.43 1.26 -16.16
N MET A 36 -12.82 1.97 -17.21
CA MET A 36 -11.92 2.92 -17.85
C MET A 36 -11.88 4.21 -17.03
N THR A 37 -10.67 4.72 -16.83
CA THR A 37 -10.41 5.96 -16.11
C THR A 37 -9.63 6.92 -16.99
N ASP A 38 -9.68 8.21 -16.67
CA ASP A 38 -8.98 9.23 -17.46
C ASP A 38 -7.46 8.98 -17.46
N SER A 39 -6.84 9.05 -18.65
CA SER A 39 -5.39 8.92 -18.82
C SER A 39 -4.60 10.10 -18.22
N ALA A 40 -5.25 11.22 -17.95
CA ALA A 40 -4.65 12.37 -17.26
C ALA A 40 -4.43 12.13 -15.77
N LEU A 41 -5.00 11.07 -15.18
CA LEU A 41 -4.79 10.72 -13.78
C LEU A 41 -3.36 10.20 -13.56
N ALA A 42 -2.55 11.02 -12.90
CA ALA A 42 -1.12 10.77 -12.71
C ALA A 42 -0.80 9.74 -11.61
N THR A 43 -1.75 9.44 -10.71
CA THR A 43 -1.52 8.63 -9.52
C THR A 43 -2.46 7.42 -9.45
N GLY A 44 -1.98 6.32 -8.84
CA GLY A 44 -2.82 5.15 -8.57
C GLY A 44 -3.95 5.45 -7.58
N SER A 45 -3.75 6.38 -6.65
CA SER A 45 -4.78 6.82 -5.70
C SER A 45 -5.88 7.65 -6.39
N GLY A 46 -5.51 8.55 -7.30
CA GLY A 46 -6.47 9.29 -8.13
C GLY A 46 -7.31 8.36 -9.00
N ARG A 47 -6.68 7.33 -9.58
CA ARG A 47 -7.36 6.31 -10.37
C ARG A 47 -8.31 5.46 -9.51
N ALA A 48 -7.88 5.09 -8.29
CA ALA A 48 -8.73 4.37 -7.34
C ALA A 48 -9.93 5.21 -6.88
N LEU A 49 -9.74 6.53 -6.67
CA LEU A 49 -10.83 7.46 -6.37
C LEU A 49 -11.82 7.56 -7.53
N ALA A 50 -11.31 7.73 -8.76
CA ALA A 50 -12.18 7.82 -9.94
C ALA A 50 -13.05 6.56 -10.10
N ALA A 51 -12.47 5.38 -9.91
CA ALA A 51 -13.21 4.12 -9.93
C ALA A 51 -14.24 4.03 -8.79
N ALA A 52 -13.86 4.44 -7.58
CA ALA A 52 -14.76 4.41 -6.41
C ALA A 52 -16.01 5.29 -6.59
N LEU A 53 -15.87 6.41 -7.30
CA LEU A 53 -16.96 7.35 -7.58
C LEU A 53 -17.99 6.85 -8.60
N LEU A 54 -17.70 5.75 -9.29
CA LEU A 54 -18.67 5.12 -10.21
C LEU A 54 -19.69 4.25 -9.48
N PHE A 55 -19.48 3.93 -8.21
CA PHE A 55 -20.45 3.21 -7.39
C PHE A 55 -21.51 4.17 -6.86
N ALA A 56 -22.78 3.87 -7.11
CA ALA A 56 -23.91 4.78 -6.87
C ALA A 56 -24.02 5.28 -5.42
N GLU A 57 -23.75 4.42 -4.44
CA GLU A 57 -23.78 4.79 -3.02
C GLU A 57 -22.41 5.20 -2.48
N GLY A 58 -21.35 5.05 -3.29
CA GLY A 58 -19.96 5.20 -2.87
C GLY A 58 -19.53 4.13 -1.85
N PRO A 59 -18.34 3.59 -1.94
CA PRO A 59 -17.84 2.66 -0.94
C PRO A 59 -17.44 3.41 0.34
N ARG A 60 -17.61 2.78 1.49
CA ARG A 60 -17.10 3.32 2.76
C ARG A 60 -15.57 3.38 2.77
N PHE A 61 -14.95 2.34 2.24
CA PHE A 61 -13.50 2.19 2.14
C PHE A 61 -13.06 1.94 0.71
N VAL A 62 -11.89 2.42 0.36
CA VAL A 62 -11.21 2.16 -0.92
C VAL A 62 -9.85 1.56 -0.61
N VAL A 63 -9.60 0.36 -1.15
CA VAL A 63 -8.28 -0.26 -1.05
C VAL A 63 -7.63 -0.28 -2.42
N ASN A 64 -6.53 0.45 -2.54
CA ASN A 64 -5.72 0.52 -3.76
C ASN A 64 -4.64 -0.56 -3.72
N LEU A 65 -4.84 -1.62 -4.50
CA LEU A 65 -3.86 -2.66 -4.78
C LEU A 65 -3.16 -2.32 -6.10
N GLN A 66 -1.90 -1.96 -6.03
CA GLN A 66 -1.12 -1.57 -7.21
C GLN A 66 -0.78 -2.80 -8.07
N GLY A 67 -0.98 -2.68 -9.39
CA GLY A 67 -0.78 -3.77 -10.35
C GLY A 67 0.69 -4.23 -10.47
N ASP A 68 1.64 -3.35 -10.17
CA ASP A 68 3.08 -3.64 -10.13
C ASP A 68 3.55 -4.35 -8.86
N SER A 69 2.64 -4.54 -7.89
CA SER A 69 2.92 -5.24 -6.63
C SER A 69 1.98 -6.44 -6.43
N PRO A 70 2.06 -7.47 -7.29
CA PRO A 70 1.09 -8.58 -7.30
C PRO A 70 1.24 -9.52 -6.08
N PHE A 71 2.44 -9.57 -5.47
CA PHE A 71 2.73 -10.47 -4.34
C PHE A 71 2.56 -9.72 -3.02
N GLN A 72 1.33 -9.64 -2.56
CA GLN A 72 1.03 -9.06 -1.25
C GLN A 72 1.23 -10.12 -0.15
N PRO A 73 1.74 -9.73 1.04
CA PRO A 73 1.81 -10.63 2.18
C PRO A 73 0.42 -11.19 2.52
N GLU A 74 0.39 -12.45 2.95
CA GLU A 74 -0.82 -13.07 3.45
C GLU A 74 -1.42 -12.23 4.60
N GLY A 75 -2.73 -12.04 4.60
CA GLY A 75 -3.43 -11.23 5.60
C GLY A 75 -3.30 -9.71 5.45
N ALA A 76 -2.45 -9.19 4.56
CA ALA A 76 -2.22 -7.73 4.42
C ALA A 76 -3.52 -6.97 4.12
N LEU A 77 -4.35 -7.48 3.20
CA LEU A 77 -5.64 -6.86 2.86
C LEU A 77 -6.59 -6.85 4.07
N GLY A 78 -6.70 -7.99 4.77
CA GLY A 78 -7.52 -8.09 5.98
C GLY A 78 -7.06 -7.13 7.09
N ALA A 79 -5.75 -7.00 7.29
CA ALA A 79 -5.20 -6.06 8.28
C ALA A 79 -5.50 -4.59 7.92
N VAL A 80 -5.42 -4.23 6.63
CA VAL A 80 -5.79 -2.88 6.16
C VAL A 80 -7.27 -2.60 6.40
N LEU A 81 -8.15 -3.54 6.03
CA LEU A 81 -9.59 -3.40 6.24
C LEU A 81 -9.93 -3.28 7.74
N ALA A 82 -9.35 -4.12 8.59
CA ALA A 82 -9.55 -4.06 10.04
C ALA A 82 -9.09 -2.72 10.64
N ALA A 83 -7.99 -2.15 10.15
CA ALA A 83 -7.53 -0.84 10.58
C ALA A 83 -8.52 0.27 10.20
N LEU A 84 -9.07 0.24 8.98
CA LEU A 84 -10.08 1.19 8.51
C LEU A 84 -11.40 1.05 9.30
N GLU A 85 -11.84 -0.17 9.55
CA GLU A 85 -13.01 -0.48 10.39
C GLU A 85 -12.84 0.03 11.82
N SER A 86 -11.61 0.00 12.35
CA SER A 86 -11.26 0.55 13.66
C SER A 86 -11.14 2.08 13.71
N GLY A 87 -11.38 2.76 12.57
CA GLY A 87 -11.42 4.21 12.50
C GLY A 87 -10.17 4.89 11.91
N ALA A 88 -9.19 4.13 11.42
CA ALA A 88 -8.09 4.74 10.69
C ALA A 88 -8.60 5.41 9.40
N GLU A 89 -8.16 6.62 9.11
CA GLU A 89 -8.52 7.32 7.87
C GLU A 89 -7.73 6.78 6.68
N VAL A 90 -6.46 6.41 6.92
CA VAL A 90 -5.55 5.79 5.94
C VAL A 90 -4.82 4.64 6.63
N ALA A 91 -4.69 3.51 5.96
CA ALA A 91 -3.96 2.35 6.44
C ALA A 91 -3.05 1.78 5.35
N THR A 92 -1.87 1.33 5.75
CA THR A 92 -0.92 0.65 4.85
C THR A 92 -0.12 -0.37 5.66
N PRO A 93 0.16 -1.58 5.13
CA PRO A 93 0.90 -2.57 5.88
C PRO A 93 2.39 -2.25 5.91
N VAL A 94 3.01 -2.63 7.01
CA VAL A 94 4.46 -2.63 7.18
C VAL A 94 4.91 -3.97 7.75
N ILE A 95 6.09 -4.45 7.35
CA ILE A 95 6.68 -5.71 7.78
C ILE A 95 7.95 -5.42 8.56
N ALA A 96 8.08 -5.99 9.76
CA ALA A 96 9.35 -5.99 10.48
C ALA A 96 10.36 -6.83 9.70
N LEU A 97 11.53 -6.28 9.43
CA LEU A 97 12.58 -7.02 8.75
C LEU A 97 13.40 -7.82 9.77
N ASP A 98 13.64 -9.10 9.47
CA ASP A 98 14.75 -9.80 10.09
C ASP A 98 16.10 -9.22 9.62
N TRP A 99 17.18 -9.68 10.23
CA TRP A 99 18.50 -9.13 9.94
C TRP A 99 18.99 -9.45 8.53
N GLU A 100 18.65 -10.63 8.01
CA GLU A 100 18.99 -11.05 6.65
C GLU A 100 18.26 -10.17 5.61
N SER A 101 16.96 -9.97 5.79
CA SER A 101 16.14 -9.10 4.93
C SER A 101 16.60 -7.63 5.00
N LEU A 102 17.05 -7.17 6.16
CA LEU A 102 17.61 -5.82 6.30
C LEU A 102 18.92 -5.68 5.52
N ASP A 103 19.80 -6.68 5.61
CA ASP A 103 21.08 -6.65 4.88
C ASP A 103 20.83 -6.73 3.37
N ALA A 104 19.92 -7.58 2.91
CA ALA A 104 19.50 -7.64 1.51
C ALA A 104 18.93 -6.29 1.03
N LEU A 105 18.15 -5.60 1.86
CA LEU A 105 17.65 -4.25 1.54
C LEU A 105 18.80 -3.23 1.44
N ARG A 106 19.80 -3.30 2.32
CA ARG A 106 20.99 -2.43 2.29
C ARG A 106 21.78 -2.63 1.00
N GLU A 107 22.07 -3.89 0.65
CA GLU A 107 22.77 -4.22 -0.60
C GLU A 107 21.98 -3.75 -1.83
N HIS A 108 20.69 -4.02 -1.87
CA HIS A 108 19.85 -3.56 -2.98
C HIS A 108 19.88 -2.04 -3.14
N LYS A 109 19.91 -1.29 -2.04
CA LYS A 109 19.98 0.18 -2.05
C LYS A 109 21.32 0.75 -2.54
N LEU A 110 22.39 -0.03 -2.59
CA LEU A 110 23.64 0.41 -3.23
C LEU A 110 23.45 0.57 -4.74
N LEU A 111 22.59 -0.24 -5.35
CA LEU A 111 22.29 -0.19 -6.78
C LEU A 111 21.05 0.67 -7.11
N SER A 112 20.09 0.70 -6.21
CA SER A 112 18.81 1.40 -6.36
C SER A 112 18.45 2.18 -5.08
N PRO A 113 19.08 3.34 -4.83
CA PRO A 113 18.97 4.07 -3.56
C PRO A 113 17.54 4.45 -3.16
N PHE A 114 16.68 4.69 -4.15
CA PHE A 114 15.30 5.12 -3.95
C PHE A 114 14.28 3.97 -3.96
N SER A 115 14.72 2.71 -4.11
CA SER A 115 13.86 1.54 -3.97
C SER A 115 13.60 1.22 -2.49
N GLY A 116 12.48 0.56 -2.20
CA GLY A 116 12.09 0.13 -0.86
C GLY A 116 11.95 1.31 0.12
N THR A 117 10.78 1.44 0.69
CA THR A 117 10.45 2.48 1.67
C THR A 117 10.46 1.87 3.06
N THR A 118 11.08 2.52 4.04
CA THR A 118 11.00 2.15 5.46
C THR A 118 10.02 3.04 6.20
N CYS A 119 9.49 2.55 7.30
CA CYS A 119 8.52 3.26 8.13
C CYS A 119 9.00 3.29 9.58
N VAL A 120 8.99 4.49 10.17
CA VAL A 120 9.06 4.66 11.63
C VAL A 120 7.65 4.73 12.16
N ARG A 121 7.31 3.90 13.12
CA ARG A 121 5.96 3.82 13.70
C ARG A 121 5.98 3.95 15.21
N ALA A 122 4.89 4.45 15.77
CA ALA A 122 4.64 4.44 17.20
C ALA A 122 4.20 3.02 17.66
N PRO A 123 4.29 2.70 18.96
CA PRO A 123 3.85 1.41 19.50
C PRO A 123 2.39 1.05 19.20
N ASN A 124 1.51 2.03 19.07
CA ASN A 124 0.10 1.85 18.72
C ASN A 124 -0.14 1.63 17.21
N GLY A 125 0.92 1.48 16.42
CA GLY A 125 0.83 1.24 14.97
C GLY A 125 0.75 2.51 14.11
N ARG A 126 0.61 3.72 14.70
CA ARG A 126 0.56 4.97 13.94
C ARG A 126 1.88 5.21 13.23
N ALA A 127 1.85 5.39 11.91
CA ALA A 127 3.03 5.80 11.15
C ALA A 127 3.46 7.22 11.53
N LEU A 128 4.75 7.39 11.77
CA LEU A 128 5.35 8.68 12.12
C LEU A 128 6.11 9.25 10.93
N TRP A 129 6.78 8.37 10.15
CA TRP A 129 7.56 8.80 9.00
C TRP A 129 7.75 7.65 8.01
N PHE A 130 7.66 7.95 6.72
CA PHE A 130 8.09 7.07 5.64
C PHE A 130 9.34 7.65 4.98
N SER A 131 10.33 6.82 4.71
CA SER A 131 11.59 7.28 4.13
C SER A 131 12.15 6.29 3.10
N LYS A 132 12.79 6.83 2.07
CA LYS A 132 13.64 6.07 1.16
C LYS A 132 15.00 5.75 1.80
N ALA A 133 15.46 6.52 2.79
CA ALA A 133 16.56 6.09 3.65
C ALA A 133 16.11 5.00 4.62
N ILE A 134 17.02 4.09 4.98
CA ILE A 134 16.73 3.07 6.00
C ILE A 134 16.66 3.73 7.37
N LEU A 135 15.52 3.66 8.01
CA LEU A 135 15.24 4.17 9.35
C LEU A 135 14.66 3.08 10.24
N PRO A 136 14.94 3.12 11.56
CA PRO A 136 15.85 4.06 12.24
C PRO A 136 17.34 3.71 12.02
N ALA A 137 18.24 4.65 12.36
CA ALA A 137 19.63 4.29 12.57
C ALA A 137 19.75 3.34 13.78
N ILE A 138 20.56 2.30 13.67
CA ILE A 138 20.65 1.25 14.67
C ILE A 138 21.94 1.44 15.48
N ARG A 139 21.79 1.69 16.79
CA ARG A 139 22.90 1.70 17.72
C ARG A 139 23.11 0.28 18.28
N ASP A 140 24.38 -0.10 18.49
CA ASP A 140 24.77 -1.39 19.06
C ASP A 140 24.19 -2.60 18.28
N GLU A 141 24.24 -2.52 16.95
CA GLU A 141 23.63 -3.51 16.05
C GLU A 141 24.10 -4.93 16.32
N ASP A 142 25.41 -5.15 16.54
CA ASP A 142 25.96 -6.49 16.80
C ASP A 142 25.31 -7.13 18.04
N ARG A 143 25.09 -6.33 19.10
CA ARG A 143 24.41 -6.81 20.30
C ARG A 143 22.96 -7.18 20.02
N LEU A 144 22.25 -6.37 19.26
CA LEU A 144 20.85 -6.63 18.92
C LEU A 144 20.71 -7.86 18.03
N ARG A 145 21.62 -8.07 17.09
CA ARG A 145 21.65 -9.28 16.25
C ARG A 145 21.85 -10.56 17.06
N ALA A 146 22.60 -10.47 18.16
CA ALA A 146 22.84 -11.62 19.03
C ALA A 146 21.63 -11.95 19.94
N THR A 147 20.73 -11.02 20.18
CA THR A 147 19.61 -11.15 21.13
C THR A 147 18.24 -11.19 20.46
N ASP A 148 18.07 -10.54 19.33
CA ASP A 148 16.78 -10.33 18.70
C ASP A 148 16.76 -10.87 17.27
N GLY A 149 15.75 -11.67 16.93
CA GLY A 149 15.58 -12.22 15.58
C GLY A 149 15.09 -11.20 14.55
N LEU A 150 14.52 -10.08 15.00
CA LEU A 150 14.01 -9.00 14.16
C LEU A 150 14.84 -7.72 14.35
N SER A 151 15.07 -7.03 13.26
CA SER A 151 15.64 -5.68 13.30
C SER A 151 14.58 -4.64 13.70
N PRO A 152 14.98 -3.44 14.16
CA PRO A 152 14.02 -2.37 14.44
C PRO A 152 13.45 -1.69 13.17
N VAL A 153 13.83 -2.16 11.98
CA VAL A 153 13.44 -1.57 10.70
C VAL A 153 12.15 -2.20 10.20
N TRP A 154 11.19 -1.35 9.83
CA TRP A 154 9.93 -1.74 9.22
C TRP A 154 9.93 -1.35 7.75
N ARG A 155 9.66 -2.32 6.87
CA ARG A 155 9.51 -2.09 5.43
C ARG A 155 8.05 -1.87 5.08
N HIS A 156 7.78 -0.80 4.36
CA HIS A 156 6.47 -0.51 3.81
C HIS A 156 6.12 -1.45 2.65
N VAL A 157 4.86 -1.84 2.57
CA VAL A 157 4.27 -2.63 1.48
C VAL A 157 3.31 -1.74 0.69
N GLY A 158 3.42 -1.77 -0.63
CA GLY A 158 2.63 -0.94 -1.54
C GLY A 158 1.16 -1.35 -1.65
N LEU A 159 0.45 -1.31 -0.55
CA LEU A 159 -0.99 -1.51 -0.44
C LEU A 159 -1.56 -0.39 0.42
N TYR A 160 -2.56 0.32 -0.05
CA TYR A 160 -3.13 1.45 0.68
C TYR A 160 -4.64 1.30 0.82
N GLY A 161 -5.14 1.47 2.02
CA GLY A 161 -6.56 1.58 2.31
C GLY A 161 -6.91 2.98 2.79
N TYR A 162 -8.07 3.46 2.41
CA TYR A 162 -8.57 4.80 2.73
C TYR A 162 -10.04 4.73 3.13
N GLN A 163 -10.45 5.56 4.08
CA GLN A 163 -11.84 6.01 4.08
C GLN A 163 -12.08 6.88 2.85
N LEU A 164 -13.22 6.77 2.18
CA LEU A 164 -13.48 7.49 0.94
C LEU A 164 -13.25 9.00 1.07
N GLU A 165 -13.72 9.59 2.17
CA GLU A 165 -13.54 11.03 2.40
C GLU A 165 -12.08 11.43 2.67
N ALA A 166 -11.28 10.53 3.26
CA ALA A 166 -9.85 10.75 3.42
C ALA A 166 -9.14 10.72 2.06
N LEU A 167 -9.52 9.81 1.17
CA LEU A 167 -8.99 9.74 -0.19
C LEU A 167 -9.35 10.99 -1.00
N ARG A 168 -10.59 11.48 -0.89
CA ARG A 168 -11.00 12.74 -1.52
C ARG A 168 -10.14 13.92 -1.07
N ARG A 169 -9.91 14.03 0.26
CA ARG A 169 -9.06 15.10 0.80
C ARG A 169 -7.62 14.96 0.34
N PHE A 170 -7.09 13.74 0.30
CA PHE A 170 -5.74 13.47 -0.14
C PHE A 170 -5.52 13.90 -1.60
N GLU A 171 -6.41 13.50 -2.51
CA GLU A 171 -6.31 13.85 -3.93
C GLU A 171 -6.58 15.37 -4.20
N ALA A 172 -7.23 16.07 -3.29
CA ALA A 172 -7.40 17.50 -3.36
C ALA A 172 -6.20 18.33 -2.85
N CYS A 173 -5.21 17.67 -2.21
CA CYS A 173 -4.01 18.33 -1.73
C CYS A 173 -3.10 18.74 -2.89
N ALA A 174 -2.58 19.97 -2.84
CA ALA A 174 -1.54 20.38 -3.78
C ALA A 174 -0.23 19.66 -3.48
N PRO A 175 0.55 19.27 -4.51
CA PRO A 175 1.85 18.64 -4.32
C PRO A 175 2.78 19.50 -3.47
N THR A 176 3.43 18.88 -2.49
CA THR A 176 4.39 19.53 -1.60
C THR A 176 5.79 19.62 -2.22
N MET A 177 6.74 20.33 -1.56
CA MET A 177 8.15 20.35 -1.99
C MET A 177 8.78 18.95 -2.02
N LEU A 178 8.27 17.99 -1.22
CA LEU A 178 8.83 16.63 -1.15
C LEU A 178 8.36 15.73 -2.29
N GLU A 179 7.37 16.17 -3.05
CA GLU A 179 6.80 15.44 -4.21
C GLU A 179 7.27 16.01 -5.55
N ARG A 180 8.02 17.11 -5.52
CA ARG A 180 8.61 17.81 -6.69
C ARG A 180 10.12 17.49 -6.81
#